data_5bc37ab4d3576092a8d6713b9cace71c
#
_entry.id   5bc37ab4d3576092a8d6713b9cace71c
#
_cell.length_a   1.000
_cell.length_b   1.000
_cell.length_c   1.000
_cell.angle_alpha   90.00
_cell.angle_beta   90.00
_cell.angle_gamma   90.00
#
_symmetry.space_group_name_H-M   'P 1'
#
loop_
_entity.id
_entity.type
_entity.pdbx_description
1 polymer ?
#
loop_
_entity_poly.entity_id
_entity_poly.type
_entity_poly.pdbx_seq_one_letter_code
_entity_poly.pdbx_strand_id
1 'polypeptide(L)'
;VLHPIKSAYLTYDRDVDYLSIKDVEDSFTRTIEKFGSENIPHHYGDENIIKRHGKVENGKFIVGDYAYDYVYIPEMKSMDKSTLDLLTRFTAQGGKLAVENGLPQYLEGEKYAFDELKPNCNFADIEKSVEYKIDTNGGNIRSAYRDGEFGRFLYVVNIGEKDAEIEVKLNSKYPYGYDLEKLEKYLLVLKNGKVCLKLEEGGSAIIFESDEPYAPVKFYDGKYIDMSGEWKIAETPLNSLTIDKAQLSFDGVNYGKKAYIPAIFNDLISKKYVGKIYLKYVFEVKEKTDKMFLECERMDIKECLVNGNAIKLEKKGLLDRSFLTGDIANKVVVGENVVIFTIDFYESEHVYFVLSDVTPEKESLKNCLSYDTELESIYIRGNFAVKDDELKTVNDMIMLSDGEYYIAKPKTTINAANFTKDGYLFFMGKLKIEKKLVIENGASALKFTGRFTVIDVYVDDKFVKAAMFDHVTDLSAFADGKEHTVTLVVYGSHRNIYGPHHFKNEYEPLSVSPWTFDLTGAWKDNYESDFYRENYSFVKFSII
;
A
#
# COMPACT_ATOMS: atom_id res chain seq x y z
N VAL A 1 2.74 -19.10 -21.05
CA VAL A 1 1.85 -19.88 -20.17
C VAL A 1 0.43 -19.68 -20.62
N LEU A 2 -0.33 -20.76 -20.93
CA LEU A 2 -1.75 -20.64 -21.27
C LEU A 2 -2.54 -20.22 -20.01
N HIS A 3 -3.57 -19.39 -20.21
CA HIS A 3 -4.48 -18.98 -19.15
C HIS A 3 -5.70 -19.91 -19.13
N PRO A 4 -6.00 -20.59 -17.97
CA PRO A 4 -7.01 -21.66 -17.94
C PRO A 4 -8.46 -21.13 -17.82
N ILE A 5 -8.79 -19.96 -18.39
CA ILE A 5 -10.10 -19.30 -18.27
C ILE A 5 -11.26 -20.18 -18.79
N LYS A 6 -11.02 -20.96 -19.86
CA LYS A 6 -12.04 -21.88 -20.39
C LYS A 6 -12.34 -23.03 -19.43
N SER A 7 -11.35 -23.44 -18.64
CA SER A 7 -11.56 -24.43 -17.58
C SER A 7 -12.42 -23.85 -16.45
N ALA A 8 -12.21 -22.58 -16.10
CA ALA A 8 -13.07 -21.90 -15.15
C ALA A 8 -14.52 -21.81 -15.67
N TYR A 9 -14.73 -21.40 -16.91
CA TYR A 9 -16.08 -21.36 -17.52
C TYR A 9 -16.75 -22.74 -17.54
N LEU A 10 -16.00 -23.83 -17.81
CA LEU A 10 -16.54 -25.20 -17.84
C LEU A 10 -16.97 -25.69 -16.45
N THR A 11 -16.31 -25.21 -15.39
CA THR A 11 -16.54 -25.67 -14.01
C THR A 11 -17.37 -24.71 -13.17
N TYR A 12 -17.60 -23.49 -13.64
CA TYR A 12 -18.39 -22.51 -12.89
C TYR A 12 -19.82 -22.99 -12.69
N ASP A 13 -20.24 -23.03 -11.44
CA ASP A 13 -21.60 -23.35 -11.02
C ASP A 13 -22.16 -22.14 -10.26
N ARG A 14 -23.23 -21.56 -10.77
CA ARG A 14 -23.88 -20.38 -10.22
C ARG A 14 -24.41 -20.58 -8.79
N ASP A 15 -24.83 -21.79 -8.47
CA ASP A 15 -25.40 -22.10 -7.15
C ASP A 15 -24.31 -22.25 -6.07
N VAL A 16 -23.07 -22.53 -6.50
CA VAL A 16 -21.89 -22.69 -5.61
C VAL A 16 -20.97 -21.48 -5.67
N ASP A 17 -21.14 -20.60 -6.68
CA ASP A 17 -20.37 -19.40 -6.91
C ASP A 17 -18.86 -19.67 -7.14
N TYR A 18 -17.98 -18.76 -6.67
CA TYR A 18 -16.54 -18.86 -6.91
C TYR A 18 -15.91 -20.14 -6.36
N LEU A 19 -16.51 -20.77 -5.36
CA LEU A 19 -16.03 -22.06 -4.83
C LEU A 19 -16.03 -23.17 -5.88
N SER A 20 -16.86 -23.08 -6.91
CA SER A 20 -16.91 -24.04 -7.99
C SER A 20 -15.68 -24.00 -8.91
N ILE A 21 -14.98 -22.86 -8.98
CA ILE A 21 -13.76 -22.67 -9.78
C ILE A 21 -12.48 -22.68 -8.95
N LYS A 22 -12.60 -22.84 -7.63
CA LYS A 22 -11.47 -22.71 -6.70
C LYS A 22 -10.30 -23.63 -7.04
N ASP A 23 -10.54 -24.85 -7.45
CA ASP A 23 -9.46 -25.79 -7.84
C ASP A 23 -8.67 -25.27 -9.04
N VAL A 24 -9.34 -24.63 -10.01
CA VAL A 24 -8.69 -24.04 -11.19
C VAL A 24 -7.87 -22.82 -10.79
N GLU A 25 -8.42 -21.99 -9.91
CA GLU A 25 -7.75 -20.81 -9.37
C GLU A 25 -6.50 -21.21 -8.57
N ASP A 26 -6.63 -22.12 -7.59
CA ASP A 26 -5.53 -22.59 -6.75
C ASP A 26 -4.42 -23.24 -7.59
N SER A 27 -4.78 -24.00 -8.62
CA SER A 27 -3.82 -24.62 -9.53
C SER A 27 -3.08 -23.58 -10.37
N PHE A 28 -3.80 -22.60 -10.90
CA PHE A 28 -3.15 -21.55 -11.68
C PHE A 28 -2.29 -20.62 -10.83
N THR A 29 -2.71 -20.33 -9.59
CA THR A 29 -1.91 -19.60 -8.61
C THR A 29 -0.59 -20.31 -8.35
N ARG A 30 -0.58 -21.63 -8.16
CA ARG A 30 0.68 -22.39 -8.04
C ARG A 30 1.57 -22.24 -9.27
N THR A 31 0.99 -22.21 -10.47
CA THR A 31 1.75 -21.98 -11.71
C THR A 31 2.35 -20.57 -11.74
N ILE A 32 1.59 -19.55 -11.36
CA ILE A 32 2.06 -18.15 -11.25
C ILE A 32 3.26 -18.07 -10.29
N GLU A 33 3.11 -18.65 -9.10
CA GLU A 33 4.16 -18.66 -8.09
C GLU A 33 5.41 -19.41 -8.56
N LYS A 34 5.24 -20.55 -9.23
CA LYS A 34 6.34 -21.35 -9.76
C LYS A 34 7.18 -20.59 -10.80
N PHE A 35 6.53 -19.92 -11.75
CA PHE A 35 7.23 -19.10 -12.74
C PHE A 35 7.85 -17.85 -12.11
N GLY A 36 7.15 -17.24 -11.16
CA GLY A 36 7.62 -16.05 -10.45
C GLY A 36 8.81 -16.34 -9.54
N SER A 37 8.79 -17.39 -8.74
CA SER A 37 9.87 -17.76 -7.82
C SER A 37 11.16 -18.16 -8.55
N GLU A 38 11.02 -18.82 -9.68
CA GLU A 38 12.17 -19.19 -10.54
C GLU A 38 12.60 -18.04 -11.47
N ASN A 39 11.93 -16.88 -11.37
CA ASN A 39 12.23 -15.70 -12.17
C ASN A 39 12.25 -15.95 -13.69
N ILE A 40 11.34 -16.80 -14.18
CA ILE A 40 11.23 -17.14 -15.59
C ILE A 40 10.41 -16.08 -16.33
N PRO A 41 10.96 -15.38 -17.34
CA PRO A 41 10.22 -14.43 -18.14
C PRO A 41 9.08 -15.12 -18.91
N HIS A 42 7.85 -14.64 -18.73
CA HIS A 42 6.67 -15.23 -19.39
C HIS A 42 5.56 -14.21 -19.61
N HIS A 43 4.62 -14.57 -20.48
CA HIS A 43 3.33 -13.92 -20.60
C HIS A 43 2.20 -14.94 -20.42
N TYR A 44 1.03 -14.49 -19.98
CA TYR A 44 -0.16 -15.33 -19.92
C TYR A 44 -0.92 -15.21 -21.24
N GLY A 45 -1.22 -16.35 -21.86
CA GLY A 45 -1.89 -16.44 -23.16
C GLY A 45 -3.39 -16.69 -23.02
N ASP A 46 -4.20 -15.66 -23.18
CA ASP A 46 -5.66 -15.79 -23.33
C ASP A 46 -5.98 -16.40 -24.69
N GLU A 47 -6.81 -17.45 -24.73
CA GLU A 47 -7.12 -18.19 -25.97
C GLU A 47 -7.89 -17.33 -26.99
N ASN A 48 -8.68 -16.33 -26.56
CA ASN A 48 -9.35 -15.42 -27.49
C ASN A 48 -8.35 -14.46 -28.15
N ILE A 49 -7.30 -14.02 -27.41
CA ILE A 49 -6.21 -13.22 -27.97
C ILE A 49 -5.38 -14.07 -28.91
N ILE A 50 -5.03 -15.29 -28.49
CA ILE A 50 -4.30 -16.26 -29.32
C ILE A 50 -5.07 -16.55 -30.62
N LYS A 51 -6.39 -16.77 -30.56
CA LYS A 51 -7.24 -16.99 -31.72
C LYS A 51 -7.20 -15.84 -32.74
N ARG A 52 -7.14 -14.60 -32.26
CA ARG A 52 -7.17 -13.39 -33.10
C ARG A 52 -5.81 -12.98 -33.65
N HIS A 53 -4.75 -13.18 -32.85
CA HIS A 53 -3.42 -12.64 -33.11
C HIS A 53 -2.33 -13.69 -33.11
N GLY A 54 -2.66 -14.97 -32.88
CA GLY A 54 -1.74 -16.07 -32.82
C GLY A 54 -1.37 -16.63 -34.21
N LYS A 55 -0.10 -16.93 -34.42
CA LYS A 55 0.41 -17.67 -35.57
C LYS A 55 1.65 -18.50 -35.19
N VAL A 56 2.04 -19.41 -36.06
CA VAL A 56 3.26 -20.21 -35.90
C VAL A 56 4.11 -20.03 -37.16
N GLU A 57 5.34 -19.58 -36.96
CA GLU A 57 6.32 -19.37 -38.03
C GLU A 57 7.71 -19.77 -37.55
N ASN A 58 8.45 -20.53 -38.36
CA ASN A 58 9.83 -20.94 -38.08
C ASN A 58 10.04 -21.58 -36.68
N GLY A 59 9.09 -22.40 -36.24
CA GLY A 59 9.15 -23.07 -34.95
C GLY A 59 8.91 -22.15 -33.74
N LYS A 60 8.46 -20.91 -33.95
CA LYS A 60 8.07 -19.98 -32.90
C LYS A 60 6.55 -19.88 -32.79
N PHE A 61 6.06 -19.76 -31.56
CA PHE A 61 4.67 -19.41 -31.26
C PHE A 61 4.57 -17.90 -31.14
N ILE A 62 3.86 -17.24 -32.05
CA ILE A 62 3.83 -15.79 -32.15
C ILE A 62 2.44 -15.30 -31.76
N VAL A 63 2.36 -14.28 -30.88
CA VAL A 63 1.12 -13.60 -30.54
C VAL A 63 1.38 -12.09 -30.61
N GLY A 64 0.74 -11.42 -31.58
CA GLY A 64 1.05 -10.02 -31.88
C GLY A 64 2.52 -9.86 -32.29
N ASP A 65 3.25 -9.01 -31.56
CA ASP A 65 4.66 -8.73 -31.82
C ASP A 65 5.63 -9.65 -31.07
N TYR A 66 5.12 -10.56 -30.22
CA TYR A 66 5.96 -11.43 -29.39
C TYR A 66 6.07 -12.83 -29.95
N ALA A 67 7.30 -13.37 -30.00
CA ALA A 67 7.64 -14.71 -30.46
C ALA A 67 8.20 -15.55 -29.29
N TYR A 68 7.62 -16.74 -29.09
CA TYR A 68 7.95 -17.63 -27.99
C TYR A 68 8.57 -18.93 -28.48
N ASP A 69 9.62 -19.37 -27.82
CA ASP A 69 10.27 -20.67 -28.02
C ASP A 69 9.56 -21.79 -27.29
N TYR A 70 8.92 -21.45 -26.17
CA TYR A 70 8.26 -22.36 -25.26
C TYR A 70 6.79 -21.97 -25.08
N VAL A 71 5.92 -22.97 -25.04
CA VAL A 71 4.55 -22.85 -24.54
C VAL A 71 4.38 -23.79 -23.37
N TYR A 72 3.78 -23.31 -22.28
CA TYR A 72 3.49 -24.10 -21.10
C TYR A 72 1.97 -24.19 -20.90
N ILE A 73 1.49 -25.43 -20.81
CA ILE A 73 0.10 -25.75 -20.49
C ILE A 73 0.03 -26.04 -18.99
N PRO A 74 -0.57 -25.14 -18.17
CA PRO A 74 -0.80 -25.43 -16.76
C PRO A 74 -1.87 -26.50 -16.61
N GLU A 75 -2.17 -26.90 -15.38
CA GLU A 75 -3.30 -27.78 -15.14
C GLU A 75 -4.59 -27.09 -15.57
N MET A 76 -5.19 -27.61 -16.66
CA MET A 76 -6.42 -27.07 -17.22
C MET A 76 -7.31 -28.18 -17.75
N LYS A 77 -8.64 -27.97 -17.72
CA LYS A 77 -9.64 -28.98 -18.12
C LYS A 77 -10.04 -28.87 -19.57
N SER A 78 -10.10 -27.66 -20.12
CA SER A 78 -10.60 -27.39 -21.48
C SER A 78 -9.66 -26.45 -22.24
N MET A 79 -9.63 -26.63 -23.57
CA MET A 79 -8.87 -25.80 -24.52
C MET A 79 -9.73 -25.50 -25.73
N ASP A 80 -9.49 -24.36 -26.39
CA ASP A 80 -10.15 -24.02 -27.67
C ASP A 80 -9.49 -24.74 -28.86
N LYS A 81 -10.28 -25.08 -29.87
CA LYS A 81 -9.81 -25.71 -31.09
C LYS A 81 -8.73 -24.91 -31.81
N SER A 82 -8.85 -23.58 -31.84
CA SER A 82 -7.87 -22.71 -32.46
C SER A 82 -6.51 -22.76 -31.76
N THR A 83 -6.49 -22.91 -30.44
CA THR A 83 -5.25 -23.05 -29.63
C THR A 83 -4.62 -24.42 -29.92
N LEU A 84 -5.41 -25.48 -29.91
CA LEU A 84 -4.95 -26.83 -30.26
C LEU A 84 -4.29 -26.87 -31.65
N ASP A 85 -4.92 -26.27 -32.67
CA ASP A 85 -4.41 -26.24 -34.05
C ASP A 85 -3.09 -25.48 -34.15
N LEU A 86 -2.92 -24.39 -33.36
CA LEU A 86 -1.68 -23.64 -33.28
C LEU A 86 -0.59 -24.44 -32.57
N LEU A 87 -0.89 -25.07 -31.44
CA LEU A 87 0.07 -25.88 -30.68
C LEU A 87 0.54 -27.12 -31.46
N THR A 88 -0.36 -27.77 -32.19
CA THR A 88 -0.01 -28.90 -33.06
C THR A 88 0.97 -28.47 -34.16
N ARG A 89 0.71 -27.32 -34.82
CA ARG A 89 1.65 -26.75 -35.81
C ARG A 89 2.97 -26.35 -35.19
N PHE A 90 2.92 -25.75 -33.98
CA PHE A 90 4.10 -25.31 -33.23
C PHE A 90 5.04 -26.48 -32.93
N THR A 91 4.51 -27.55 -32.34
CA THR A 91 5.30 -28.76 -32.03
C THR A 91 5.82 -29.47 -33.29
N ALA A 92 5.01 -29.53 -34.37
CA ALA A 92 5.43 -30.08 -35.66
C ALA A 92 6.59 -29.32 -36.31
N GLN A 93 6.76 -28.00 -36.01
CA GLN A 93 7.87 -27.18 -36.45
C GLN A 93 9.07 -27.16 -35.47
N GLY A 94 9.05 -28.02 -34.43
CA GLY A 94 10.12 -28.11 -33.44
C GLY A 94 10.00 -27.19 -32.25
N GLY A 95 8.88 -26.44 -32.12
CA GLY A 95 8.56 -25.63 -30.96
C GLY A 95 8.46 -26.47 -29.69
N LYS A 96 8.76 -25.89 -28.55
CA LYS A 96 8.86 -26.56 -27.25
C LYS A 96 7.57 -26.41 -26.44
N LEU A 97 6.90 -27.54 -26.22
CA LEU A 97 5.66 -27.62 -25.47
C LEU A 97 5.87 -28.40 -24.17
N ALA A 98 5.65 -27.74 -23.06
CA ALA A 98 5.61 -28.34 -21.72
C ALA A 98 4.19 -28.38 -21.18
N VAL A 99 3.90 -29.38 -20.35
CA VAL A 99 2.60 -29.59 -19.72
C VAL A 99 2.80 -29.92 -18.24
N GLU A 100 1.98 -29.38 -17.36
CA GLU A 100 2.12 -29.59 -15.92
C GLU A 100 1.62 -30.98 -15.48
N ASN A 101 0.34 -31.21 -15.47
CA ASN A 101 -0.29 -32.44 -14.95
C ASN A 101 -1.09 -33.22 -15.99
N GLY A 102 -0.64 -33.20 -17.25
CA GLY A 102 -1.31 -33.85 -18.36
C GLY A 102 -2.09 -32.88 -19.26
N LEU A 103 -2.51 -33.38 -20.39
CA LEU A 103 -3.29 -32.63 -21.38
C LEU A 103 -4.73 -32.40 -20.88
N PRO A 104 -5.41 -31.34 -21.34
CA PRO A 104 -6.83 -31.15 -21.09
C PRO A 104 -7.69 -32.35 -21.48
N GLN A 105 -8.89 -32.45 -20.95
CA GLN A 105 -9.82 -33.54 -21.24
C GLN A 105 -10.98 -33.11 -22.16
N TYR A 106 -11.13 -31.82 -22.39
CA TYR A 106 -12.23 -31.23 -23.15
C TYR A 106 -11.71 -30.26 -24.20
N LEU A 107 -12.24 -30.33 -25.40
CA LEU A 107 -12.04 -29.38 -26.48
C LEU A 107 -13.35 -28.62 -26.69
N GLU A 108 -13.34 -27.31 -26.44
CA GLU A 108 -14.57 -26.49 -26.52
C GLU A 108 -15.75 -27.06 -25.70
N GLY A 109 -15.45 -27.73 -24.58
CA GLY A 109 -16.44 -28.33 -23.68
C GLY A 109 -16.82 -29.79 -24.01
N GLU A 110 -16.39 -30.35 -25.14
CA GLU A 110 -16.61 -31.72 -25.53
C GLU A 110 -15.42 -32.62 -25.17
N LYS A 111 -15.65 -33.85 -24.70
CA LYS A 111 -14.56 -34.80 -24.39
C LYS A 111 -13.68 -35.04 -25.61
N TYR A 112 -12.36 -34.91 -25.42
CA TYR A 112 -11.41 -35.04 -26.51
C TYR A 112 -10.08 -35.66 -26.01
N ALA A 113 -9.42 -36.45 -26.85
CA ALA A 113 -8.23 -37.21 -26.46
C ALA A 113 -6.87 -36.46 -26.65
N PHE A 114 -6.83 -35.41 -27.45
CA PHE A 114 -5.62 -34.62 -27.77
C PHE A 114 -4.43 -35.44 -28.29
N ASP A 115 -4.66 -36.55 -29.01
CA ASP A 115 -3.63 -37.47 -29.48
C ASP A 115 -2.61 -36.85 -30.44
N GLU A 116 -2.98 -35.77 -31.13
CA GLU A 116 -2.13 -35.00 -32.03
C GLU A 116 -1.14 -34.07 -31.29
N LEU A 117 -1.39 -33.75 -30.02
CA LEU A 117 -0.57 -32.86 -29.25
C LEU A 117 0.53 -33.63 -28.51
N LYS A 118 1.78 -33.37 -28.86
CA LYS A 118 2.94 -34.10 -28.36
C LYS A 118 3.82 -33.16 -27.52
N PRO A 119 3.67 -33.10 -26.18
CA PRO A 119 4.62 -32.42 -25.30
C PRO A 119 6.03 -32.97 -25.52
N ASN A 120 7.02 -32.11 -25.63
CA ASN A 120 8.39 -32.47 -26.00
C ASN A 120 9.47 -31.82 -25.11
N CYS A 121 9.07 -31.15 -24.04
CA CYS A 121 9.94 -30.63 -23.00
C CYS A 121 9.22 -30.58 -21.64
N ASN A 122 9.94 -30.22 -20.60
CA ASN A 122 9.40 -30.07 -19.24
C ASN A 122 9.76 -28.70 -18.66
N PHE A 123 9.32 -28.42 -17.44
CA PHE A 123 9.58 -27.14 -16.76
C PHE A 123 11.08 -26.89 -16.56
N ALA A 124 11.87 -27.92 -16.21
CA ALA A 124 13.31 -27.77 -16.02
C ALA A 124 14.05 -27.40 -17.32
N ASP A 125 13.50 -27.73 -18.48
CA ASP A 125 14.05 -27.30 -19.77
C ASP A 125 13.80 -25.81 -20.02
N ILE A 126 12.64 -25.31 -19.58
CA ILE A 126 12.30 -23.87 -19.62
C ILE A 126 13.22 -23.12 -18.68
N GLU A 127 13.36 -23.57 -17.42
CA GLU A 127 14.24 -22.96 -16.41
C GLU A 127 15.69 -22.83 -16.91
N LYS A 128 16.23 -23.89 -17.53
CA LYS A 128 17.59 -23.89 -18.11
C LYS A 128 17.77 -22.95 -19.30
N SER A 129 16.67 -22.55 -19.97
CA SER A 129 16.72 -21.68 -21.14
C SER A 129 16.81 -20.20 -20.77
N VAL A 130 16.61 -19.84 -19.50
CA VAL A 130 16.68 -18.45 -19.04
C VAL A 130 18.13 -17.94 -19.10
N GLU A 131 18.34 -16.79 -19.73
CA GLU A 131 19.66 -16.20 -19.98
C GLU A 131 20.35 -15.66 -18.73
N TYR A 132 19.63 -15.52 -17.62
CA TYR A 132 20.16 -15.06 -16.34
C TYR A 132 19.72 -16.01 -15.22
N LYS A 133 20.45 -15.93 -14.10
CA LYS A 133 20.08 -16.66 -12.88
C LYS A 133 20.19 -15.74 -11.67
N ILE A 134 19.19 -15.82 -10.81
CA ILE A 134 19.15 -15.09 -9.53
C ILE A 134 19.20 -16.12 -8.41
N ASP A 135 20.27 -16.07 -7.62
CA ASP A 135 20.37 -16.79 -6.36
C ASP A 135 20.04 -15.80 -5.24
N THR A 136 19.14 -16.14 -4.32
CA THR A 136 18.73 -15.27 -3.22
C THR A 136 18.94 -15.91 -1.86
N ASN A 137 19.31 -15.08 -0.89
CA ASN A 137 19.33 -15.41 0.53
C ASN A 137 18.41 -14.41 1.25
N GLY A 138 17.21 -14.85 1.61
CA GLY A 138 16.15 -14.01 2.17
C GLY A 138 15.24 -13.35 1.13
N GLY A 139 14.25 -12.62 1.60
CA GLY A 139 13.28 -11.90 0.79
C GLY A 139 12.40 -12.76 -0.13
N ASN A 140 11.71 -12.11 -1.02
CA ASN A 140 10.94 -12.73 -2.11
C ASN A 140 11.21 -11.96 -3.40
N ILE A 141 12.07 -12.50 -4.26
CA ILE A 141 12.57 -11.81 -5.44
C ILE A 141 11.69 -12.10 -6.65
N ARG A 142 11.33 -11.04 -7.35
CA ARG A 142 10.72 -11.09 -8.68
C ARG A 142 11.57 -10.30 -9.66
N SER A 143 11.56 -10.73 -10.92
CA SER A 143 12.34 -10.07 -11.95
C SER A 143 11.60 -9.92 -13.27
N ALA A 144 12.06 -8.96 -14.06
CA ALA A 144 11.62 -8.77 -15.44
C ALA A 144 12.84 -8.46 -16.32
N TYR A 145 13.09 -9.31 -17.30
CA TYR A 145 14.15 -9.11 -18.28
C TYR A 145 13.57 -8.47 -19.54
N ARG A 146 14.20 -7.44 -20.04
CA ARG A 146 13.72 -6.67 -21.18
C ARG A 146 14.87 -6.38 -22.16
N ASP A 147 14.53 -6.41 -23.45
CA ASP A 147 15.36 -5.91 -24.53
C ASP A 147 14.65 -4.69 -25.12
N GLY A 148 15.21 -3.54 -24.98
CA GLY A 148 14.58 -2.25 -25.31
C GLY A 148 15.52 -1.32 -26.06
N GLU A 149 14.99 -0.15 -26.42
CA GLU A 149 15.72 0.90 -27.17
C GLU A 149 17.03 1.32 -26.48
N PHE A 150 17.06 1.27 -25.14
CA PHE A 150 18.24 1.64 -24.33
C PHE A 150 19.18 0.47 -24.02
N GLY A 151 18.93 -0.70 -24.60
CA GLY A 151 19.69 -1.92 -24.36
C GLY A 151 18.95 -2.95 -23.52
N ARG A 152 19.64 -4.06 -23.23
CA ARG A 152 19.09 -5.15 -22.44
C ARG A 152 19.27 -4.87 -20.96
N PHE A 153 18.22 -5.10 -20.19
CA PHE A 153 18.28 -4.90 -18.75
C PHE A 153 17.42 -5.91 -17.97
N LEU A 154 17.84 -6.17 -16.75
CA LEU A 154 17.11 -6.94 -15.77
C LEU A 154 16.62 -5.98 -14.67
N TYR A 155 15.32 -5.90 -14.49
CA TYR A 155 14.70 -5.30 -13.31
C TYR A 155 14.52 -6.39 -12.26
N VAL A 156 14.94 -6.12 -11.02
CA VAL A 156 14.74 -7.01 -9.88
C VAL A 156 14.07 -6.24 -8.75
N VAL A 157 13.17 -6.89 -8.03
CA VAL A 157 12.46 -6.31 -6.90
C VAL A 157 12.29 -7.35 -5.80
N ASN A 158 12.46 -6.91 -4.55
CA ASN A 158 12.16 -7.69 -3.37
C ASN A 158 10.73 -7.35 -2.91
N ILE A 159 9.77 -8.24 -3.16
CA ILE A 159 8.37 -8.11 -2.72
C ILE A 159 8.12 -8.79 -1.37
N GLY A 160 9.17 -9.27 -0.71
CA GLY A 160 9.10 -9.90 0.61
C GLY A 160 9.23 -8.88 1.74
N GLU A 161 8.91 -9.33 2.94
CA GLU A 161 8.91 -8.53 4.19
C GLU A 161 10.28 -8.46 4.88
N LYS A 162 11.33 -8.93 4.24
CA LYS A 162 12.70 -8.97 4.77
C LYS A 162 13.70 -8.59 3.70
N ASP A 163 14.81 -8.00 4.14
CA ASP A 163 15.96 -7.77 3.28
C ASP A 163 16.41 -9.05 2.59
N ALA A 164 16.86 -8.91 1.35
CA ALA A 164 17.42 -9.97 0.55
C ALA A 164 18.85 -9.65 0.10
N GLU A 165 19.74 -10.63 0.18
CA GLU A 165 21.01 -10.60 -0.53
C GLU A 165 20.85 -11.45 -1.80
N ILE A 166 21.14 -10.85 -2.95
CA ILE A 166 21.00 -11.54 -4.23
C ILE A 166 22.32 -11.61 -4.99
N GLU A 167 22.53 -12.72 -5.68
CA GLU A 167 23.60 -12.90 -6.65
C GLU A 167 22.98 -13.12 -8.03
N VAL A 168 23.27 -12.23 -8.97
CA VAL A 168 22.73 -12.30 -10.33
C VAL A 168 23.84 -12.66 -11.30
N LYS A 169 23.67 -13.78 -12.00
CA LYS A 169 24.53 -14.17 -13.12
C LYS A 169 23.91 -13.69 -14.43
N LEU A 170 24.63 -12.85 -15.16
CA LEU A 170 24.26 -12.31 -16.46
C LEU A 170 25.32 -12.65 -17.51
N ASN A 171 24.96 -12.64 -18.79
CA ASN A 171 25.88 -12.79 -19.92
C ASN A 171 26.48 -11.43 -20.35
N SER A 172 26.92 -10.62 -19.37
CA SER A 172 27.48 -9.30 -19.58
C SER A 172 28.85 -9.18 -18.94
N LYS A 173 29.79 -8.53 -19.63
CA LYS A 173 31.15 -8.34 -19.13
C LYS A 173 31.24 -7.18 -18.15
N TYR A 174 30.47 -6.13 -18.36
CA TYR A 174 30.47 -4.89 -17.58
C TYR A 174 29.07 -4.45 -17.22
N PRO A 175 28.27 -5.25 -16.47
CA PRO A 175 26.94 -4.84 -16.07
C PRO A 175 27.01 -3.61 -15.16
N TYR A 176 26.04 -2.72 -15.27
CA TYR A 176 25.94 -1.54 -14.44
C TYR A 176 24.51 -1.37 -13.89
N GLY A 177 24.39 -0.79 -12.71
CA GLY A 177 23.12 -0.37 -12.17
C GLY A 177 22.69 1.00 -12.72
N TYR A 178 21.39 1.27 -12.72
CA TYR A 178 20.86 2.58 -13.06
C TYR A 178 19.98 3.11 -11.93
N ASP A 179 20.37 4.25 -11.38
CA ASP A 179 19.62 4.95 -10.34
C ASP A 179 18.55 5.83 -11.01
N LEU A 180 17.27 5.50 -10.79
CA LEU A 180 16.15 6.22 -11.40
C LEU A 180 15.90 7.59 -10.75
N GLU A 181 16.33 7.81 -9.52
CA GLU A 181 16.17 9.09 -8.84
C GLU A 181 17.20 10.12 -9.34
N LYS A 182 18.45 9.68 -9.50
CA LYS A 182 19.57 10.52 -9.97
C LYS A 182 19.75 10.53 -11.48
N LEU A 183 19.09 9.61 -12.18
CA LEU A 183 19.26 9.34 -13.61
C LEU A 183 20.73 9.05 -13.99
N GLU A 184 21.42 8.32 -13.13
CA GLU A 184 22.86 8.04 -13.25
C GLU A 184 23.15 6.53 -13.25
N LYS A 185 24.22 6.19 -13.95
CA LYS A 185 24.78 4.83 -13.93
C LYS A 185 25.68 4.66 -12.71
N TYR A 186 25.60 3.50 -12.06
CA TYR A 186 26.48 3.17 -10.95
C TYR A 186 27.11 1.78 -11.12
N LEU A 187 28.31 1.58 -10.51
CA LEU A 187 28.99 0.29 -10.51
C LEU A 187 28.27 -0.70 -9.62
N LEU A 188 28.15 -1.90 -10.16
CA LEU A 188 27.70 -3.06 -9.41
C LEU A 188 28.91 -3.80 -8.81
N VAL A 189 28.71 -4.35 -7.62
CA VAL A 189 29.71 -5.22 -6.98
C VAL A 189 29.69 -6.57 -7.68
N LEU A 190 30.84 -6.96 -8.25
CA LEU A 190 30.98 -8.25 -8.90
C LEU A 190 31.85 -9.18 -8.03
N LYS A 191 31.31 -10.36 -7.70
CA LYS A 191 32.03 -11.45 -7.03
C LYS A 191 31.94 -12.71 -7.91
N ASN A 192 33.05 -13.26 -8.27
CA ASN A 192 33.12 -14.48 -9.11
C ASN A 192 32.27 -14.39 -10.40
N GLY A 193 32.20 -13.19 -11.01
CA GLY A 193 31.42 -12.95 -12.23
C GLY A 193 29.92 -12.84 -12.05
N LYS A 194 29.45 -12.75 -10.79
CA LYS A 194 28.04 -12.45 -10.45
C LYS A 194 27.91 -11.06 -9.88
N VAL A 195 26.82 -10.39 -10.20
CA VAL A 195 26.41 -9.13 -9.56
C VAL A 195 25.88 -9.45 -8.16
N CYS A 196 26.40 -8.78 -7.14
CA CYS A 196 25.93 -8.93 -5.76
C CYS A 196 25.22 -7.65 -5.33
N LEU A 197 23.97 -7.77 -4.88
CA LEU A 197 23.15 -6.67 -4.40
C LEU A 197 22.50 -7.04 -3.08
N LYS A 198 22.29 -6.03 -2.23
CA LYS A 198 21.37 -6.09 -1.10
C LYS A 198 20.14 -5.28 -1.46
N LEU A 199 18.96 -5.91 -1.41
CA LEU A 199 17.66 -5.27 -1.59
C LEU A 199 16.92 -5.28 -0.27
N GLU A 200 16.61 -4.10 0.25
CA GLU A 200 15.74 -3.95 1.43
C GLU A 200 14.30 -4.41 1.10
N GLU A 201 13.45 -4.51 2.09
CA GLU A 201 12.01 -4.73 1.91
C GLU A 201 11.44 -3.69 0.93
N GLY A 202 10.75 -4.14 -0.14
CA GLY A 202 10.25 -3.27 -1.21
C GLY A 202 11.32 -2.69 -2.15
N GLY A 203 12.60 -2.94 -1.87
CA GLY A 203 13.71 -2.41 -2.67
C GLY A 203 13.79 -3.03 -4.06
N SER A 204 14.29 -2.26 -5.03
CA SER A 204 14.47 -2.72 -6.40
C SER A 204 15.77 -2.22 -7.03
N ALA A 205 16.19 -2.86 -8.12
CA ALA A 205 17.34 -2.44 -8.90
C ALA A 205 17.12 -2.70 -10.39
N ILE A 206 17.71 -1.84 -11.21
CA ILE A 206 17.82 -2.05 -12.66
C ILE A 206 19.27 -2.35 -12.99
N ILE A 207 19.51 -3.47 -13.63
CA ILE A 207 20.82 -3.95 -14.05
C ILE A 207 20.88 -3.97 -15.57
N PHE A 208 21.64 -3.06 -16.17
CA PHE A 208 21.90 -3.06 -17.60
C PHE A 208 23.05 -3.99 -17.96
N GLU A 209 22.93 -4.68 -19.08
CA GLU A 209 24.04 -5.38 -19.72
C GLU A 209 24.91 -4.41 -20.52
N SER A 210 26.23 -4.58 -20.47
CA SER A 210 27.18 -3.82 -21.27
C SER A 210 28.43 -4.64 -21.54
N ASP A 211 28.97 -4.51 -22.75
CA ASP A 211 30.24 -5.04 -23.15
C ASP A 211 31.38 -4.01 -23.08
N GLU A 212 31.02 -2.74 -22.79
CA GLU A 212 31.98 -1.64 -22.66
C GLU A 212 32.16 -1.24 -21.19
N PRO A 213 33.40 -1.02 -20.73
CA PRO A 213 33.67 -0.55 -19.38
C PRO A 213 33.23 0.91 -19.25
N TYR A 214 32.72 1.27 -18.08
CA TYR A 214 32.41 2.66 -17.74
C TYR A 214 33.03 3.03 -16.39
N ALA A 215 33.22 4.35 -16.16
CA ALA A 215 33.81 4.84 -14.91
C ALA A 215 32.77 4.72 -13.75
N PRO A 216 33.19 4.20 -12.59
CA PRO A 216 32.27 3.94 -11.49
C PRO A 216 31.83 5.20 -10.73
N VAL A 217 30.56 5.24 -10.36
CA VAL A 217 30.10 5.99 -9.19
C VAL A 217 30.28 5.07 -7.98
N LYS A 218 30.94 5.55 -6.92
CA LYS A 218 31.18 4.74 -5.71
C LYS A 218 29.92 4.67 -4.86
N PHE A 219 29.58 3.48 -4.37
CA PHE A 219 28.65 3.35 -3.25
C PHE A 219 29.24 3.99 -2.00
N TYR A 220 28.36 4.51 -1.15
CA TYR A 220 28.75 5.00 0.14
C TYR A 220 29.28 3.84 1.02
N ASP A 221 30.51 3.95 1.46
CA ASP A 221 31.19 2.99 2.34
C ASP A 221 31.75 3.64 3.63
N GLY A 222 31.31 4.87 3.92
CA GLY A 222 31.74 5.67 5.04
C GLY A 222 30.93 5.48 6.32
N LYS A 223 31.09 6.41 7.25
CA LYS A 223 30.43 6.40 8.55
C LYS A 223 29.07 7.06 8.49
N TYR A 224 28.10 6.46 9.19
CA TYR A 224 26.79 7.09 9.41
C TYR A 224 26.86 8.09 10.55
N ILE A 225 26.21 9.24 10.36
CA ILE A 225 26.08 10.28 11.36
C ILE A 225 24.97 9.88 12.33
N ASP A 226 25.22 10.02 13.63
CA ASP A 226 24.20 9.77 14.66
C ASP A 226 23.09 10.83 14.59
N MET A 227 21.88 10.39 14.28
CA MET A 227 20.68 11.20 14.21
C MET A 227 19.82 11.14 15.49
N SER A 228 20.23 10.35 16.48
CA SER A 228 19.47 10.15 17.71
C SER A 228 19.23 11.44 18.50
N GLY A 229 18.28 11.38 19.44
CA GLY A 229 17.94 12.49 20.31
C GLY A 229 16.96 13.49 19.68
N GLU A 230 16.98 14.72 20.20
CA GLU A 230 16.00 15.74 19.83
C GLU A 230 16.42 16.55 18.60
N TRP A 231 15.42 16.86 17.79
CA TRP A 231 15.49 17.76 16.64
C TRP A 231 14.58 18.96 16.91
N LYS A 232 15.01 20.15 16.55
CA LYS A 232 14.18 21.36 16.64
C LYS A 232 13.10 21.32 15.55
N ILE A 233 11.87 21.64 15.92
CA ILE A 233 10.79 21.84 14.94
C ILE A 233 11.00 23.22 14.31
N ALA A 234 11.37 23.24 13.02
CA ALA A 234 11.64 24.48 12.28
C ALA A 234 10.35 25.23 11.91
N GLU A 235 9.27 24.48 11.68
CA GLU A 235 7.95 25.04 11.39
C GLU A 235 6.89 24.13 12.02
N THR A 236 5.97 24.71 12.79
CA THR A 236 4.87 23.95 13.41
C THR A 236 3.84 23.57 12.35
N PRO A 237 3.69 22.26 12.04
CA PRO A 237 2.73 21.82 11.03
C PRO A 237 1.30 21.89 11.56
N LEU A 238 0.32 21.83 10.66
CA LEU A 238 -1.04 21.49 11.04
C LEU A 238 -1.09 20.02 11.44
N ASN A 239 -1.46 19.76 12.69
CA ASN A 239 -1.69 18.43 13.23
C ASN A 239 -3.19 18.08 13.18
N SER A 240 -3.55 16.89 13.58
CA SER A 240 -4.92 16.37 13.54
C SER A 240 -5.27 15.65 14.83
N LEU A 241 -6.56 15.73 15.20
CA LEU A 241 -7.20 14.82 16.13
C LEU A 241 -8.43 14.25 15.41
N THR A 242 -8.46 12.94 15.20
CA THR A 242 -9.60 12.23 14.65
C THR A 242 -10.58 11.89 15.79
N ILE A 243 -11.87 12.16 15.60
CA ILE A 243 -12.92 11.81 16.52
C ILE A 243 -13.90 10.90 15.78
N ASP A 244 -13.82 9.61 16.06
CA ASP A 244 -14.55 8.53 15.40
C ASP A 244 -15.70 7.97 16.23
N LYS A 245 -15.95 8.55 17.42
CA LYS A 245 -17.06 8.21 18.32
C LYS A 245 -17.97 9.41 18.53
N ALA A 246 -19.27 9.17 18.52
CA ALA A 246 -20.28 10.18 18.83
C ALA A 246 -21.39 9.64 19.73
N GLN A 247 -22.22 10.52 20.24
CA GLN A 247 -23.47 10.19 20.91
C GLN A 247 -24.64 10.58 20.00
N LEU A 248 -25.54 9.64 19.71
CA LEU A 248 -26.73 9.86 18.90
C LEU A 248 -27.90 10.38 19.76
N SER A 249 -28.66 11.34 19.24
CA SER A 249 -29.95 11.77 19.78
C SER A 249 -30.95 11.94 18.65
N PHE A 250 -32.23 11.68 18.94
CA PHE A 250 -33.35 11.90 18.02
C PHE A 250 -34.14 13.18 18.34
N ASP A 251 -33.91 13.79 19.50
CA ASP A 251 -34.63 14.98 19.97
C ASP A 251 -33.71 16.20 20.26
N GLY A 252 -32.39 15.99 20.15
CA GLY A 252 -31.37 16.99 20.43
C GLY A 252 -31.11 17.26 21.93
N VAL A 253 -31.80 16.54 22.82
CA VAL A 253 -31.72 16.70 24.29
C VAL A 253 -31.20 15.44 24.97
N ASN A 254 -31.79 14.30 24.63
CA ASN A 254 -31.44 13.01 25.22
C ASN A 254 -30.43 12.27 24.33
N TYR A 255 -29.19 12.27 24.75
CA TYR A 255 -28.09 11.60 24.01
C TYR A 255 -27.86 10.20 24.54
N GLY A 256 -27.68 9.25 23.63
CA GLY A 256 -27.32 7.86 23.91
C GLY A 256 -25.90 7.70 24.41
N LYS A 257 -25.43 6.44 24.50
CA LYS A 257 -24.05 6.12 24.80
C LYS A 257 -23.12 6.61 23.70
N LYS A 258 -21.88 6.93 24.04
CA LYS A 258 -20.79 7.17 23.08
C LYS A 258 -20.52 5.87 22.31
N ALA A 259 -20.61 5.93 21.00
CA ALA A 259 -20.44 4.77 20.11
C ALA A 259 -19.66 5.16 18.85
N TYR A 260 -19.07 4.18 18.19
CA TYR A 260 -18.40 4.38 16.91
C TYR A 260 -19.41 4.84 15.84
N ILE A 261 -18.98 5.71 14.96
CA ILE A 261 -19.81 6.21 13.86
C ILE A 261 -20.34 5.06 12.99
N PRO A 262 -19.54 4.07 12.56
CA PRO A 262 -20.06 2.93 11.81
C PRO A 262 -21.14 2.14 12.57
N ALA A 263 -21.02 2.01 13.89
CA ALA A 263 -22.04 1.33 14.70
C ALA A 263 -23.35 2.12 14.76
N ILE A 264 -23.27 3.45 14.90
CA ILE A 264 -24.43 4.35 14.85
C ILE A 264 -25.09 4.24 13.47
N PHE A 265 -24.31 4.30 12.39
CA PHE A 265 -24.79 4.19 11.03
C PHE A 265 -25.52 2.87 10.78
N ASN A 266 -24.89 1.74 11.15
CA ASN A 266 -25.48 0.41 11.00
C ASN A 266 -26.78 0.25 11.81
N ASP A 267 -26.88 0.86 13.00
CA ASP A 267 -28.11 0.86 13.79
C ASP A 267 -29.25 1.61 13.07
N LEU A 268 -28.96 2.78 12.49
CA LEU A 268 -29.92 3.56 11.71
C LEU A 268 -30.36 2.83 10.44
N ILE A 269 -29.42 2.23 9.71
CA ILE A 269 -29.69 1.40 8.50
C ILE A 269 -30.58 0.21 8.88
N SER A 270 -30.26 -0.52 9.94
CA SER A 270 -31.01 -1.72 10.35
C SER A 270 -32.46 -1.38 10.73
N LYS A 271 -32.68 -0.19 11.28
CA LYS A 271 -34.01 0.33 11.64
C LYS A 271 -34.75 1.00 10.48
N LYS A 272 -34.10 1.12 9.33
CA LYS A 272 -34.60 1.92 8.19
C LYS A 272 -35.06 3.30 8.64
N TYR A 273 -34.26 3.94 9.51
CA TYR A 273 -34.63 5.22 10.10
C TYR A 273 -34.67 6.31 9.04
N VAL A 274 -35.70 7.16 9.14
CA VAL A 274 -35.83 8.38 8.34
C VAL A 274 -36.22 9.50 9.29
N GLY A 275 -35.46 10.58 9.31
CA GLY A 275 -35.73 11.72 10.13
C GLY A 275 -34.50 12.46 10.62
N LYS A 276 -34.75 13.43 11.47
CA LYS A 276 -33.70 14.27 12.03
C LYS A 276 -32.95 13.53 13.13
N ILE A 277 -31.62 13.62 13.06
CA ILE A 277 -30.69 13.10 14.10
C ILE A 277 -29.74 14.21 14.54
N TYR A 278 -29.20 14.04 15.74
CA TYR A 278 -28.17 14.90 16.31
C TYR A 278 -26.98 14.03 16.72
N LEU A 279 -25.80 14.33 16.17
CA LEU A 279 -24.55 13.68 16.53
C LEU A 279 -23.72 14.61 17.40
N LYS A 280 -23.40 14.17 18.62
CA LYS A 280 -22.57 14.92 19.56
C LYS A 280 -21.20 14.28 19.66
N TYR A 281 -20.17 15.00 19.22
CA TYR A 281 -18.76 14.66 19.35
C TYR A 281 -18.14 15.47 20.48
N VAL A 282 -17.18 14.87 21.18
CA VAL A 282 -16.54 15.48 22.35
C VAL A 282 -15.03 15.34 22.23
N PHE A 283 -14.31 16.40 22.56
CA PHE A 283 -12.85 16.40 22.65
C PHE A 283 -12.34 17.31 23.77
N GLU A 284 -11.15 16.99 24.28
CA GLU A 284 -10.52 17.69 25.42
C GLU A 284 -9.41 18.63 24.94
N VAL A 285 -9.35 19.82 25.50
CA VAL A 285 -8.27 20.81 25.28
C VAL A 285 -7.67 21.22 26.60
N LYS A 286 -6.41 20.84 26.86
CA LYS A 286 -5.68 21.28 28.04
C LYS A 286 -4.97 22.62 27.82
N GLU A 287 -4.53 22.89 26.61
CA GLU A 287 -3.88 24.15 26.24
C GLU A 287 -4.37 24.63 24.88
N LYS A 288 -4.90 25.85 24.84
CA LYS A 288 -5.45 26.45 23.63
C LYS A 288 -4.36 26.94 22.68
N THR A 289 -4.59 26.79 21.38
CA THR A 289 -3.76 27.34 20.30
C THR A 289 -4.54 28.32 19.45
N ASP A 290 -3.87 29.10 18.61
CA ASP A 290 -4.46 30.18 17.82
C ASP A 290 -5.13 29.70 16.52
N LYS A 291 -4.82 28.49 16.09
CA LYS A 291 -5.38 27.89 14.86
C LYS A 291 -6.04 26.56 15.19
N MET A 292 -7.35 26.52 15.05
CA MET A 292 -8.17 25.32 15.18
C MET A 292 -9.31 25.33 14.15
N PHE A 293 -9.41 24.27 13.40
CA PHE A 293 -10.43 24.07 12.37
C PHE A 293 -11.15 22.75 12.62
N LEU A 294 -12.45 22.75 12.41
CA LEU A 294 -13.25 21.53 12.29
C LEU A 294 -13.28 21.14 10.82
N GLU A 295 -12.92 19.90 10.52
CA GLU A 295 -13.05 19.30 9.19
C GLU A 295 -13.89 18.04 9.25
N CYS A 296 -14.69 17.81 8.22
CA CYS A 296 -15.49 16.60 8.06
C CYS A 296 -15.78 16.34 6.58
N GLU A 297 -16.12 15.11 6.25
CA GLU A 297 -16.67 14.79 4.94
C GLU A 297 -18.01 15.49 4.70
N ARG A 298 -18.45 15.48 3.46
CA ARG A 298 -19.72 16.08 3.07
C ARG A 298 -20.88 15.17 3.51
N MET A 299 -21.22 15.25 4.78
CA MET A 299 -22.50 14.76 5.30
C MET A 299 -23.61 15.79 5.01
N ASP A 300 -24.88 15.37 5.04
CA ASP A 300 -26.01 16.30 4.86
C ASP A 300 -26.29 17.12 6.14
N ILE A 301 -25.26 17.87 6.56
CA ILE A 301 -25.26 18.67 7.79
C ILE A 301 -26.12 19.92 7.58
N LYS A 302 -27.23 20.02 8.33
CA LYS A 302 -28.12 21.19 8.32
C LYS A 302 -27.64 22.27 9.27
N GLU A 303 -27.02 21.89 10.38
CA GLU A 303 -26.47 22.80 11.38
C GLU A 303 -25.25 22.19 12.04
N CYS A 304 -24.25 23.01 12.27
CA CYS A 304 -23.05 22.68 13.02
C CYS A 304 -22.88 23.64 14.18
N LEU A 305 -22.86 23.13 15.41
CA LEU A 305 -22.63 23.91 16.63
C LEU A 305 -21.31 23.47 17.29
N VAL A 306 -20.47 24.41 17.70
CA VAL A 306 -19.33 24.18 18.59
C VAL A 306 -19.54 24.94 19.88
N ASN A 307 -19.67 24.23 21.01
CA ASN A 307 -20.01 24.80 22.31
C ASN A 307 -21.24 25.72 22.25
N GLY A 308 -22.26 25.29 21.52
CA GLY A 308 -23.50 26.04 21.31
C GLY A 308 -23.43 27.22 20.32
N ASN A 309 -22.28 27.45 19.70
CA ASN A 309 -22.10 28.50 18.69
C ASN A 309 -22.16 27.91 17.28
N ALA A 310 -22.97 28.53 16.41
CA ALA A 310 -23.08 28.10 15.02
C ALA A 310 -21.76 28.32 14.26
N ILE A 311 -21.35 27.29 13.52
CA ILE A 311 -20.16 27.29 12.67
C ILE A 311 -20.61 27.14 11.22
N LYS A 312 -20.11 28.03 10.37
CA LYS A 312 -20.26 27.88 8.92
C LYS A 312 -19.18 26.93 8.38
N LEU A 313 -19.63 25.83 7.81
CA LEU A 313 -18.75 24.89 7.10
C LEU A 313 -18.66 25.30 5.62
N GLU A 314 -17.45 25.39 5.09
CA GLU A 314 -17.16 25.77 3.72
C GLU A 314 -16.33 24.70 3.02
N LYS A 315 -16.52 24.51 1.71
CA LYS A 315 -15.71 23.58 0.92
C LYS A 315 -14.29 24.14 0.71
N LYS A 316 -13.41 23.91 1.67
CA LYS A 316 -12.02 24.37 1.64
C LYS A 316 -11.00 23.28 1.91
N GLY A 317 -11.39 22.13 2.40
CA GLY A 317 -10.63 20.97 2.80
C GLY A 317 -9.12 21.19 2.96
N LEU A 318 -8.63 21.27 4.21
CA LEU A 318 -7.18 21.34 4.49
C LEU A 318 -6.55 19.95 4.46
N LEU A 319 -7.36 18.93 4.77
CA LEU A 319 -6.97 17.54 4.80
C LEU A 319 -7.23 16.88 3.44
N ASP A 320 -8.45 17.02 2.95
CA ASP A 320 -8.91 16.58 1.64
C ASP A 320 -9.73 17.69 0.98
N ARG A 321 -9.61 17.82 -0.35
CA ARG A 321 -10.31 18.86 -1.13
C ARG A 321 -11.83 18.73 -1.12
N SER A 322 -12.33 17.52 -0.85
CA SER A 322 -13.78 17.25 -0.73
C SER A 322 -14.36 17.68 0.59
N PHE A 323 -13.53 17.80 1.64
CA PHE A 323 -13.97 18.08 3.01
C PHE A 323 -14.53 19.50 3.17
N LEU A 324 -15.42 19.61 4.14
CA LEU A 324 -15.94 20.87 4.66
C LEU A 324 -15.06 21.32 5.84
N THR A 325 -14.75 22.61 5.91
CA THR A 325 -13.89 23.20 6.94
C THR A 325 -14.60 24.38 7.61
N GLY A 326 -14.53 24.45 8.93
CA GLY A 326 -14.99 25.59 9.72
C GLY A 326 -13.93 26.05 10.72
N ASP A 327 -13.70 27.36 10.84
CA ASP A 327 -12.83 27.93 11.87
C ASP A 327 -13.52 27.89 13.23
N ILE A 328 -12.90 27.22 14.20
CA ILE A 328 -13.42 27.03 15.56
C ILE A 328 -12.52 27.62 16.65
N ALA A 329 -11.39 28.24 16.29
CA ALA A 329 -10.39 28.71 17.24
C ALA A 329 -10.97 29.62 18.35
N ASN A 330 -11.93 30.49 17.99
CA ASN A 330 -12.58 31.40 18.93
C ASN A 330 -13.76 30.80 19.70
N LYS A 331 -14.16 29.56 19.39
CA LYS A 331 -15.31 28.86 20.00
C LYS A 331 -14.84 27.75 20.95
N VAL A 332 -13.61 27.29 20.80
CA VAL A 332 -12.98 26.27 21.64
C VAL A 332 -12.58 26.88 22.98
N VAL A 333 -12.76 26.13 24.07
CA VAL A 333 -12.38 26.48 25.44
C VAL A 333 -11.37 25.47 25.99
N VAL A 334 -10.68 25.81 27.07
CA VAL A 334 -9.89 24.86 27.86
C VAL A 334 -10.86 23.94 28.61
N GLY A 335 -10.64 22.64 28.58
CA GLY A 335 -11.53 21.61 29.09
C GLY A 335 -12.27 20.90 27.95
N GLU A 336 -13.41 20.33 28.29
CA GLU A 336 -14.28 19.60 27.34
C GLU A 336 -14.90 20.57 26.31
N ASN A 337 -14.86 20.15 25.06
CA ASN A 337 -15.49 20.84 23.93
C ASN A 337 -16.45 19.90 23.22
N VAL A 338 -17.57 20.45 22.76
CA VAL A 338 -18.66 19.70 22.14
C VAL A 338 -18.94 20.22 20.74
N VAL A 339 -18.95 19.31 19.77
CA VAL A 339 -19.46 19.57 18.41
C VAL A 339 -20.79 18.84 18.24
N ILE A 340 -21.83 19.54 17.77
CA ILE A 340 -23.12 18.93 17.47
C ILE A 340 -23.45 19.16 16.00
N PHE A 341 -23.71 18.08 15.27
CA PHE A 341 -24.28 18.10 13.93
C PHE A 341 -25.75 17.76 13.97
N THR A 342 -26.56 18.55 13.28
CA THR A 342 -27.96 18.25 12.95
C THR A 342 -27.99 17.72 11.51
N ILE A 343 -28.50 16.51 11.32
CA ILE A 343 -28.53 15.82 10.03
C ILE A 343 -29.95 15.31 9.78
N ASP A 344 -30.46 15.47 8.55
CA ASP A 344 -31.68 14.80 8.10
C ASP A 344 -31.27 13.45 7.50
N PHE A 345 -31.37 12.38 8.29
CA PHE A 345 -30.97 11.05 7.89
C PHE A 345 -32.02 10.40 6.99
N TYR A 346 -31.58 9.89 5.86
CA TYR A 346 -32.41 9.23 4.87
C TYR A 346 -31.58 8.29 4.01
N GLU A 347 -32.12 7.11 3.75
CA GLU A 347 -31.59 6.19 2.74
C GLU A 347 -32.72 5.75 1.80
N SER A 348 -32.41 5.67 0.51
CA SER A 348 -33.35 5.26 -0.52
C SER A 348 -33.64 3.75 -0.49
N GLU A 349 -34.74 3.35 -1.12
CA GLU A 349 -35.07 1.94 -1.28
C GLU A 349 -34.00 1.20 -2.11
N HIS A 350 -33.27 1.90 -2.98
CA HIS A 350 -32.18 1.33 -3.73
C HIS A 350 -31.04 0.86 -2.80
N VAL A 351 -30.66 1.67 -1.81
CA VAL A 351 -29.65 1.28 -0.81
C VAL A 351 -30.08 0.02 -0.08
N TYR A 352 -31.32 -0.03 0.42
CA TYR A 352 -31.83 -1.20 1.12
C TYR A 352 -31.97 -2.43 0.21
N PHE A 353 -32.29 -2.24 -1.06
CA PHE A 353 -32.30 -3.33 -2.04
C PHE A 353 -30.89 -3.91 -2.22
N VAL A 354 -29.88 -3.07 -2.37
CA VAL A 354 -28.48 -3.52 -2.54
C VAL A 354 -27.96 -4.20 -1.28
N LEU A 355 -28.31 -3.68 -0.09
CA LEU A 355 -27.89 -4.25 1.20
C LEU A 355 -28.66 -5.52 1.59
N SER A 356 -29.82 -5.78 0.99
CA SER A 356 -30.56 -7.03 1.24
C SER A 356 -29.82 -8.22 0.63
N ASP A 357 -30.08 -9.42 1.15
CA ASP A 357 -29.43 -10.70 0.83
C ASP A 357 -28.45 -10.69 -0.36
N VAL A 358 -27.17 -10.93 -0.06
CA VAL A 358 -26.10 -10.90 -1.06
C VAL A 358 -26.31 -12.05 -2.04
N THR A 359 -26.71 -11.73 -3.28
CA THR A 359 -26.66 -12.65 -4.39
C THR A 359 -25.52 -12.25 -5.32
N PRO A 360 -24.95 -13.19 -6.13
CA PRO A 360 -23.87 -12.86 -7.08
C PRO A 360 -24.23 -11.70 -8.02
N GLU A 361 -25.50 -11.54 -8.35
CA GLU A 361 -25.96 -10.43 -9.20
C GLU A 361 -25.86 -9.07 -8.51
N LYS A 362 -25.90 -9.02 -7.18
CA LYS A 362 -25.86 -7.80 -6.40
C LYS A 362 -24.45 -7.39 -5.99
N GLU A 363 -23.46 -8.26 -6.13
CA GLU A 363 -22.08 -7.98 -5.74
C GLU A 363 -21.53 -6.72 -6.44
N SER A 364 -21.74 -6.62 -7.76
CA SER A 364 -21.33 -5.43 -8.51
C SER A 364 -22.07 -4.17 -8.05
N LEU A 365 -23.35 -4.29 -7.69
CA LEU A 365 -24.13 -3.17 -7.15
C LEU A 365 -23.63 -2.75 -5.77
N LYS A 366 -23.26 -3.72 -4.92
CA LYS A 366 -22.69 -3.48 -3.59
C LYS A 366 -21.34 -2.77 -3.69
N ASN A 367 -20.47 -3.19 -4.61
CA ASN A 367 -19.17 -2.55 -4.86
C ASN A 367 -19.27 -1.12 -5.39
N CYS A 368 -20.40 -0.76 -5.99
CA CYS A 368 -20.69 0.58 -6.51
C CYS A 368 -21.71 1.33 -5.65
N LEU A 369 -22.07 0.83 -4.46
CA LEU A 369 -23.07 1.43 -3.61
C LEU A 369 -22.57 2.77 -3.07
N SER A 370 -23.38 3.80 -3.26
CA SER A 370 -23.26 5.09 -2.56
C SER A 370 -24.47 5.27 -1.67
N TYR A 371 -24.23 5.65 -0.45
CA TYR A 371 -25.30 5.98 0.49
C TYR A 371 -25.84 7.39 0.22
N ASP A 372 -27.13 7.60 0.51
CA ASP A 372 -27.74 8.94 0.41
C ASP A 372 -27.27 9.83 1.57
N THR A 373 -27.12 9.24 2.77
CA THR A 373 -26.59 9.91 3.96
C THR A 373 -25.49 9.08 4.57
N GLU A 374 -24.25 9.52 4.45
CA GLU A 374 -23.10 8.89 5.15
C GLU A 374 -22.87 9.57 6.50
N LEU A 375 -22.48 8.79 7.50
CA LEU A 375 -22.03 9.31 8.79
C LEU A 375 -20.54 9.00 8.96
N GLU A 376 -19.76 10.05 9.23
CA GLU A 376 -18.32 9.98 9.21
C GLU A 376 -17.67 10.52 10.49
N SER A 377 -16.40 10.17 10.68
CA SER A 377 -15.55 10.77 11.69
C SER A 377 -15.36 12.27 11.42
N ILE A 378 -15.06 13.03 12.46
CA ILE A 378 -14.66 14.43 12.31
C ILE A 378 -13.20 14.62 12.71
N TYR A 379 -12.60 15.67 12.19
CA TYR A 379 -11.18 15.97 12.38
C TYR A 379 -11.04 17.38 12.96
N ILE A 380 -10.34 17.50 14.09
CA ILE A 380 -9.89 18.81 14.55
C ILE A 380 -8.48 19.03 14.01
N ARG A 381 -8.29 20.10 13.25
CA ARG A 381 -7.02 20.46 12.62
C ARG A 381 -6.45 21.73 13.27
N GLY A 382 -5.15 21.80 13.45
CA GLY A 382 -4.53 23.00 14.01
C GLY A 382 -3.05 22.87 14.31
N ASN A 383 -2.46 23.93 14.83
CA ASN A 383 -1.06 23.97 15.24
C ASN A 383 -0.90 23.53 16.72
N PHE A 384 -1.27 22.30 17.00
CA PHE A 384 -1.27 21.73 18.35
C PHE A 384 -0.58 20.35 18.39
N ALA A 385 -0.30 19.86 19.58
CA ALA A 385 0.02 18.46 19.82
C ALA A 385 -1.24 17.71 20.29
N VAL A 386 -1.38 16.45 19.89
CA VAL A 386 -2.34 15.51 20.46
C VAL A 386 -1.58 14.53 21.35
N LYS A 387 -1.97 14.46 22.61
CA LYS A 387 -1.32 13.63 23.62
C LYS A 387 -2.25 12.61 24.23
N ASP A 388 -1.64 11.54 24.68
CA ASP A 388 -2.23 10.48 25.50
C ASP A 388 -1.17 10.09 26.54
N ASP A 389 -1.52 10.23 27.82
CA ASP A 389 -0.60 9.97 28.93
C ASP A 389 -0.43 8.44 29.17
N GLU A 390 -1.36 7.60 28.66
CA GLU A 390 -1.36 6.15 28.82
C GLU A 390 -0.94 5.37 27.55
N LEU A 391 -0.33 6.07 26.58
CA LEU A 391 0.10 5.49 25.32
C LEU A 391 1.14 4.37 25.53
N LYS A 392 0.80 3.16 25.10
CA LYS A 392 1.61 1.94 25.29
C LYS A 392 2.30 1.53 24.00
N THR A 393 3.61 1.27 24.05
CA THR A 393 4.36 0.67 22.94
C THR A 393 4.18 -0.85 22.98
N VAL A 394 3.68 -1.46 21.92
CA VAL A 394 3.52 -2.91 21.79
C VAL A 394 4.77 -3.55 21.21
N ASN A 395 5.28 -2.95 20.14
CA ASN A 395 6.51 -3.36 19.46
C ASN A 395 7.16 -2.14 18.78
N ASP A 396 8.17 -2.38 17.94
CA ASP A 396 8.87 -1.29 17.25
C ASP A 396 8.00 -0.53 16.24
N MET A 397 6.83 -1.04 15.88
CA MET A 397 5.95 -0.49 14.87
C MET A 397 4.65 0.07 15.43
N ILE A 398 4.08 -0.54 16.47
CA ILE A 398 2.71 -0.29 16.93
C ILE A 398 2.66 0.26 18.35
N MET A 399 1.83 1.27 18.52
CA MET A 399 1.46 1.87 19.80
C MET A 399 -0.05 1.77 20.01
N LEU A 400 -0.48 1.49 21.23
CA LEU A 400 -1.88 1.42 21.63
C LEU A 400 -2.26 2.56 22.56
N SER A 401 -3.50 3.02 22.42
CA SER A 401 -4.15 4.04 23.24
C SER A 401 -5.54 3.60 23.66
N ASP A 402 -5.92 3.95 24.89
CA ASP A 402 -7.27 3.72 25.39
C ASP A 402 -8.26 4.82 24.92
N GLY A 403 -7.78 5.83 24.16
CA GLY A 403 -8.62 6.86 23.53
C GLY A 403 -8.83 8.12 24.37
N GLU A 404 -8.06 8.28 25.44
CA GLU A 404 -8.10 9.47 26.32
C GLU A 404 -7.16 10.57 25.80
N TYR A 405 -7.51 11.10 24.61
CA TYR A 405 -6.71 12.14 23.96
C TYR A 405 -7.04 13.53 24.44
N TYR A 406 -6.02 14.39 24.44
CA TYR A 406 -6.21 15.81 24.63
C TYR A 406 -5.30 16.65 23.72
N ILE A 407 -5.80 17.84 23.38
CA ILE A 407 -5.04 18.85 22.64
C ILE A 407 -4.20 19.69 23.63
N ALA A 408 -2.91 19.86 23.29
CA ALA A 408 -1.96 20.69 24.03
C ALA A 408 -1.11 21.52 23.05
N LYS A 409 -0.34 22.47 23.57
CA LYS A 409 0.66 23.18 22.77
C LYS A 409 1.70 22.21 22.25
N PRO A 410 2.17 22.35 21.00
CA PRO A 410 3.25 21.54 20.46
C PRO A 410 4.54 21.81 21.20
N LYS A 411 5.42 20.81 21.27
CA LYS A 411 6.81 21.00 21.67
C LYS A 411 7.55 21.80 20.60
N THR A 412 8.66 22.43 21.00
CA THR A 412 9.61 23.09 20.09
C THR A 412 10.66 22.12 19.56
N THR A 413 10.79 20.94 20.20
CA THR A 413 11.68 19.85 19.80
C THR A 413 10.91 18.54 19.75
N ILE A 414 11.44 17.60 18.99
CA ILE A 414 10.85 16.26 18.78
C ILE A 414 11.93 15.20 18.77
N ASN A 415 11.66 14.03 19.33
CA ASN A 415 12.59 12.91 19.36
C ASN A 415 12.55 12.12 18.05
N ALA A 416 13.69 11.97 17.41
CA ALA A 416 13.85 11.24 16.15
C ALA A 416 13.30 9.81 16.17
N ALA A 417 13.30 9.16 17.34
CA ALA A 417 12.89 7.77 17.50
C ALA A 417 11.36 7.57 17.60
N ASN A 418 10.58 8.63 17.90
CA ASN A 418 9.12 8.47 18.06
C ASN A 418 8.36 9.78 18.02
N PHE A 419 8.02 10.26 16.85
CA PHE A 419 7.20 11.46 16.67
C PHE A 419 5.76 11.28 17.15
N THR A 420 5.22 10.07 17.03
CA THR A 420 3.86 9.72 17.49
C THR A 420 3.70 10.06 18.97
N LYS A 421 4.64 9.63 19.82
CA LYS A 421 4.64 9.90 21.26
C LYS A 421 4.84 11.38 21.60
N ASP A 422 5.48 12.13 20.72
CA ASP A 422 5.79 13.55 20.92
C ASP A 422 4.64 14.50 20.49
N GLY A 423 3.45 13.95 20.26
CA GLY A 423 2.24 14.73 20.00
C GLY A 423 1.70 14.63 18.59
N TYR A 424 2.24 13.72 17.77
CA TYR A 424 1.82 13.52 16.38
C TYR A 424 1.10 12.18 16.18
N LEU A 425 0.15 11.87 17.09
CA LEU A 425 -0.63 10.62 17.06
C LEU A 425 -1.39 10.42 15.75
N PHE A 426 -2.15 11.42 15.31
CA PHE A 426 -2.97 11.41 14.10
C PHE A 426 -2.34 12.20 12.95
N PHE A 427 -1.02 12.38 12.99
CA PHE A 427 -0.36 13.29 12.05
C PHE A 427 -0.36 12.74 10.62
N MET A 428 -0.75 13.62 9.72
CA MET A 428 -0.58 13.51 8.29
C MET A 428 -0.01 14.83 7.75
N GLY A 429 0.98 14.78 6.91
CA GLY A 429 1.56 15.97 6.27
C GLY A 429 3.07 16.04 6.37
N LYS A 430 3.59 17.27 6.38
CA LYS A 430 5.02 17.58 6.37
C LYS A 430 5.47 18.07 7.73
N LEU A 431 6.45 17.40 8.32
CA LEU A 431 7.12 17.84 9.55
C LEU A 431 8.53 18.32 9.20
N LYS A 432 8.78 19.63 9.32
CA LYS A 432 10.09 20.22 9.06
C LYS A 432 10.87 20.33 10.37
N ILE A 433 11.98 19.60 10.44
CA ILE A 433 12.85 19.56 11.62
C ILE A 433 14.30 19.90 11.25
N GLU A 434 15.05 20.44 12.19
CA GLU A 434 16.45 20.83 11.98
C GLU A 434 17.33 20.45 13.15
N LYS A 435 18.58 20.11 12.86
CA LYS A 435 19.61 19.84 13.84
C LYS A 435 20.98 20.28 13.30
N LYS A 436 21.83 20.80 14.18
CA LYS A 436 23.21 21.06 13.86
C LYS A 436 24.03 19.80 14.06
N LEU A 437 24.71 19.37 13.02
CA LEU A 437 25.53 18.16 13.00
C LEU A 437 26.92 18.48 12.45
N VAL A 438 27.95 17.88 13.05
CA VAL A 438 29.30 17.94 12.49
C VAL A 438 29.40 16.88 11.40
N ILE A 439 29.74 17.31 10.18
CA ILE A 439 29.95 16.41 9.07
C ILE A 439 31.45 16.20 8.93
N GLU A 440 31.93 15.07 9.47
CA GLU A 440 33.34 14.73 9.55
C GLU A 440 34.03 14.73 8.17
N ASN A 441 35.34 15.02 8.16
CA ASN A 441 36.15 14.95 6.95
C ASN A 441 36.11 13.53 6.34
N GLY A 442 35.85 13.43 5.09
CA GLY A 442 35.74 12.16 4.35
C GLY A 442 34.31 11.77 4.06
N ALA A 443 34.04 10.48 3.98
CA ALA A 443 32.72 9.98 3.67
C ALA A 443 31.80 10.02 4.89
N SER A 444 30.67 10.69 4.78
CA SER A 444 29.63 10.82 5.81
C SER A 444 28.25 10.71 5.20
N ALA A 445 27.33 9.99 5.84
CA ALA A 445 25.96 9.88 5.38
C ALA A 445 24.95 9.82 6.54
N LEU A 446 23.69 10.15 6.23
CA LEU A 446 22.54 9.81 7.06
C LEU A 446 21.99 8.46 6.64
N LYS A 447 21.55 7.64 7.59
CA LYS A 447 20.82 6.42 7.34
C LYS A 447 19.50 6.45 8.12
N PHE A 448 18.38 6.43 7.40
CA PHE A 448 17.06 6.41 7.99
C PHE A 448 16.61 4.96 8.19
N THR A 449 16.12 4.61 9.38
CA THR A 449 15.65 3.25 9.71
C THR A 449 14.25 3.26 10.31
N GLY A 450 13.66 4.46 10.45
CA GLY A 450 12.34 4.66 11.04
C GLY A 450 11.18 4.39 10.09
N ARG A 451 10.01 4.83 10.48
CA ARG A 451 8.75 4.69 9.73
C ARG A 451 8.29 6.06 9.23
N PHE A 452 8.41 6.28 7.94
CA PHE A 452 8.06 7.52 7.23
C PHE A 452 7.68 7.17 5.78
N THR A 453 7.14 8.13 5.04
CA THR A 453 6.86 7.94 3.60
C THR A 453 8.04 8.43 2.76
N VAL A 454 8.46 9.67 2.96
CA VAL A 454 9.60 10.30 2.29
C VAL A 454 10.29 11.24 3.26
N ILE A 455 11.60 11.43 3.11
CA ILE A 455 12.35 12.48 3.81
C ILE A 455 13.13 13.31 2.78
N ASP A 456 12.78 14.57 2.62
CA ASP A 456 13.63 15.50 1.88
C ASP A 456 14.75 15.98 2.80
N VAL A 457 15.98 15.80 2.36
CA VAL A 457 17.20 16.17 3.11
C VAL A 457 17.82 17.43 2.54
N TYR A 458 18.08 18.40 3.41
CA TYR A 458 18.78 19.64 3.08
C TYR A 458 19.98 19.81 4.02
N VAL A 459 21.06 20.39 3.51
CA VAL A 459 22.23 20.84 4.28
C VAL A 459 22.47 22.31 3.95
N ASP A 460 22.45 23.18 4.98
CA ASP A 460 22.58 24.63 4.83
C ASP A 460 21.64 25.19 3.73
N ASP A 461 20.37 24.80 3.80
CA ASP A 461 19.27 25.12 2.88
C ASP A 461 19.44 24.59 1.43
N LYS A 462 20.48 23.80 1.15
CA LYS A 462 20.64 23.14 -0.15
C LYS A 462 19.99 21.77 -0.13
N PHE A 463 19.10 21.51 -1.09
CA PHE A 463 18.53 20.18 -1.29
C PHE A 463 19.64 19.19 -1.66
N VAL A 464 19.64 18.03 -1.00
CA VAL A 464 20.59 16.94 -1.23
C VAL A 464 19.91 15.75 -1.88
N LYS A 465 18.83 15.23 -1.25
CA LYS A 465 18.13 14.03 -1.71
C LYS A 465 16.73 13.94 -1.10
N ALA A 466 15.82 13.28 -1.81
CA ALA A 466 14.59 12.71 -1.25
C ALA A 466 14.83 11.22 -0.92
N ALA A 467 14.90 10.87 0.35
CA ALA A 467 15.02 9.48 0.79
C ALA A 467 13.62 8.84 0.77
N MET A 468 13.40 7.90 -0.14
CA MET A 468 12.12 7.21 -0.34
C MET A 468 12.33 5.69 -0.35
N PHE A 469 13.04 5.15 -1.33
CA PHE A 469 13.37 3.73 -1.43
C PHE A 469 14.82 3.42 -1.01
N ASP A 470 15.72 4.38 -1.20
CA ASP A 470 17.09 4.34 -0.68
C ASP A 470 17.19 5.25 0.53
N HIS A 471 17.30 4.65 1.69
CA HIS A 471 17.31 5.32 2.99
C HIS A 471 18.68 5.87 3.40
N VAL A 472 19.68 5.83 2.52
CA VAL A 472 21.01 6.40 2.75
C VAL A 472 21.17 7.71 1.97
N THR A 473 21.51 8.78 2.66
CA THR A 473 21.83 10.08 2.04
C THR A 473 23.28 10.42 2.24
N ASP A 474 24.07 10.38 1.18
CA ASP A 474 25.48 10.75 1.18
C ASP A 474 25.65 12.26 1.37
N LEU A 475 26.41 12.64 2.38
CA LEU A 475 26.75 14.02 2.71
C LEU A 475 28.24 14.34 2.48
N SER A 476 28.98 13.51 1.76
CA SER A 476 30.43 13.68 1.52
C SER A 476 30.79 15.02 0.89
N ALA A 477 29.86 15.61 0.11
CA ALA A 477 30.03 16.95 -0.47
C ALA A 477 30.10 18.08 0.58
N PHE A 478 29.65 17.82 1.81
CA PHE A 478 29.65 18.76 2.94
C PHE A 478 30.63 18.34 4.03
N ALA A 479 31.43 17.28 3.81
CA ALA A 479 32.33 16.68 4.80
C ALA A 479 33.62 17.50 4.95
N ASP A 480 33.53 18.63 5.61
CA ASP A 480 34.64 19.58 5.86
C ASP A 480 35.09 19.66 7.34
N GLY A 481 34.50 18.79 8.18
CA GLY A 481 34.76 18.73 9.62
C GLY A 481 34.08 19.82 10.43
N LYS A 482 33.20 20.62 9.84
CA LYS A 482 32.47 21.69 10.50
C LYS A 482 31.03 21.31 10.84
N GLU A 483 30.42 22.16 11.66
CA GLU A 483 29.00 22.08 11.98
C GLU A 483 28.17 22.67 10.83
N HIS A 484 27.21 21.89 10.36
CA HIS A 484 26.22 22.26 9.35
C HIS A 484 24.81 22.14 9.91
N THR A 485 23.88 22.93 9.39
CA THR A 485 22.46 22.77 9.68
C THR A 485 21.85 21.74 8.73
N VAL A 486 21.52 20.58 9.29
CA VAL A 486 20.75 19.56 8.56
C VAL A 486 19.27 19.78 8.80
N THR A 487 18.52 19.98 7.72
CA THR A 487 17.06 20.13 7.74
C THR A 487 16.43 18.93 7.06
N LEU A 488 15.45 18.34 7.74
CA LEU A 488 14.66 17.21 7.22
C LEU A 488 13.20 17.65 7.09
N VAL A 489 12.60 17.37 5.92
CA VAL A 489 11.15 17.46 5.76
C VAL A 489 10.63 16.04 5.71
N VAL A 490 10.02 15.59 6.80
CA VAL A 490 9.54 14.22 6.98
C VAL A 490 8.05 14.15 6.63
N TYR A 491 7.69 13.25 5.73
CA TYR A 491 6.31 13.05 5.31
C TYR A 491 5.73 11.84 6.05
N GLY A 492 4.60 12.07 6.74
CA GLY A 492 3.81 11.03 7.39
C GLY A 492 2.85 10.34 6.41
N SER A 493 2.39 9.15 6.79
CA SER A 493 1.36 8.43 6.06
C SER A 493 -0.04 8.80 6.51
N HIS A 494 -1.07 8.40 5.73
CA HIS A 494 -2.47 8.56 6.10
C HIS A 494 -2.95 7.58 7.18
N ARG A 495 -2.16 6.55 7.49
CA ARG A 495 -2.56 5.45 8.38
C ARG A 495 -3.04 5.91 9.75
N ASN A 496 -2.33 6.87 10.36
CA ASN A 496 -2.69 7.30 11.71
C ASN A 496 -3.89 8.25 11.76
N ILE A 497 -4.22 8.94 10.69
CA ILE A 497 -5.36 9.87 10.69
C ILE A 497 -6.68 9.18 10.30
N TYR A 498 -6.65 8.29 9.31
CA TYR A 498 -7.85 7.62 8.80
C TYR A 498 -8.07 6.22 9.38
N GLY A 499 -7.05 5.63 9.98
CA GLY A 499 -7.14 4.30 10.53
C GLY A 499 -6.83 3.19 9.51
N PRO A 500 -7.29 1.97 9.79
CA PRO A 500 -8.22 1.57 10.85
C PRO A 500 -7.58 1.59 12.24
N HIS A 501 -8.15 2.39 13.14
CA HIS A 501 -7.58 2.57 14.48
C HIS A 501 -7.81 1.38 15.41
N HIS A 502 -8.85 0.60 15.18
CA HIS A 502 -9.31 -0.47 16.07
C HIS A 502 -8.95 -1.88 15.60
N PHE A 503 -8.04 -2.00 14.64
CA PHE A 503 -7.65 -3.28 14.08
C PHE A 503 -6.64 -4.02 14.98
N LYS A 504 -6.83 -5.34 15.20
CA LYS A 504 -6.00 -6.18 16.07
C LYS A 504 -4.68 -6.65 15.48
N ASN A 505 -4.39 -6.34 14.23
CA ASN A 505 -3.14 -6.75 13.60
C ASN A 505 -1.95 -5.92 14.12
N GLU A 506 -1.31 -6.42 15.18
CA GLU A 506 -0.21 -5.74 15.88
C GLU A 506 1.16 -6.00 15.24
N TYR A 507 1.22 -6.96 14.33
CA TYR A 507 2.47 -7.37 13.69
C TYR A 507 2.68 -6.74 12.32
N GLU A 508 1.60 -6.28 11.70
CA GLU A 508 1.62 -5.69 10.38
C GLU A 508 0.87 -4.36 10.41
N PRO A 509 1.57 -3.22 10.26
CA PRO A 509 0.95 -1.90 10.20
C PRO A 509 0.27 -1.68 8.86
N LEU A 510 -0.56 -2.62 8.43
CA LEU A 510 -1.00 -2.74 7.06
C LEU A 510 -2.04 -1.71 6.66
N SER A 511 -2.00 -1.41 5.38
CA SER A 511 -3.20 -1.02 4.65
C SER A 511 -4.24 -2.13 4.83
N VAL A 512 -5.45 -1.76 5.16
CA VAL A 512 -6.58 -2.67 5.14
C VAL A 512 -7.36 -2.43 3.87
N SER A 513 -7.87 -3.49 3.29
CA SER A 513 -8.79 -3.35 2.17
C SER A 513 -10.13 -2.79 2.67
N PRO A 514 -10.94 -2.14 1.82
CA PRO A 514 -12.29 -1.71 2.15
C PRO A 514 -13.17 -2.79 2.78
N TRP A 515 -12.96 -4.05 2.41
CA TRP A 515 -13.63 -5.24 2.98
C TRP A 515 -13.48 -5.35 4.49
N THR A 516 -12.38 -4.87 5.05
CA THR A 516 -12.10 -4.92 6.48
C THR A 516 -13.03 -4.02 7.27
N PHE A 517 -13.56 -2.97 6.66
CA PHE A 517 -14.52 -2.04 7.27
C PHE A 517 -15.97 -2.54 7.18
N ASP A 518 -16.28 -3.43 6.25
CA ASP A 518 -17.62 -3.95 6.01
C ASP A 518 -17.97 -5.20 6.84
N LEU A 519 -17.15 -5.58 7.80
CA LEU A 519 -17.46 -6.63 8.75
C LEU A 519 -18.54 -6.14 9.72
N THR A 520 -19.79 -6.19 9.28
CA THR A 520 -20.98 -5.74 10.00
C THR A 520 -21.12 -6.34 11.40
N GLY A 521 -20.47 -7.47 11.67
CA GLY A 521 -20.39 -8.05 13.01
C GLY A 521 -19.39 -7.38 13.95
N ALA A 522 -18.42 -6.62 13.44
CA ALA A 522 -17.33 -6.04 14.21
C ALA A 522 -17.75 -4.87 15.10
N TRP A 523 -18.82 -4.19 14.76
CA TRP A 523 -19.31 -2.99 15.44
C TRP A 523 -20.51 -3.25 16.36
N LYS A 524 -20.64 -4.47 16.90
CA LYS A 524 -21.67 -4.83 17.88
C LYS A 524 -21.33 -4.33 19.29
N ASP A 525 -22.27 -4.47 20.20
CA ASP A 525 -22.32 -3.84 21.54
C ASP A 525 -21.03 -3.87 22.38
N ASN A 526 -20.09 -4.75 22.16
CA ASN A 526 -18.82 -4.79 22.89
C ASN A 526 -17.59 -4.40 22.05
N TYR A 527 -17.78 -4.09 20.75
CA TYR A 527 -16.72 -3.74 19.80
C TYR A 527 -15.49 -4.68 19.80
N GLU A 528 -15.61 -5.82 20.46
CA GLU A 528 -14.58 -6.86 20.54
C GLU A 528 -14.93 -7.99 19.57
N SER A 529 -14.00 -8.32 18.70
CA SER A 529 -14.07 -9.44 17.76
C SER A 529 -12.68 -10.03 17.58
N ASP A 530 -12.53 -11.06 16.76
CA ASP A 530 -11.22 -11.60 16.41
C ASP A 530 -10.33 -10.57 15.68
N PHE A 531 -10.94 -9.58 15.02
CA PHE A 531 -10.26 -8.57 14.20
C PHE A 531 -10.21 -7.20 14.82
N TYR A 532 -11.14 -6.82 15.71
CA TYR A 532 -11.29 -5.47 16.24
C TYR A 532 -11.21 -5.44 17.77
N ARG A 533 -10.75 -4.31 18.29
CA ARG A 533 -10.67 -4.00 19.72
C ARG A 533 -11.19 -2.58 20.00
N GLU A 534 -11.44 -2.28 21.25
CA GLU A 534 -11.84 -0.94 21.69
C GLU A 534 -10.68 0.06 21.68
N ASN A 535 -9.44 -0.41 21.92
CA ASN A 535 -8.24 0.44 21.90
C ASN A 535 -7.89 0.91 20.49
N TYR A 536 -7.27 2.07 20.43
CA TYR A 536 -6.71 2.61 19.20
C TYR A 536 -5.31 2.06 18.94
N SER A 537 -5.02 1.68 17.70
CA SER A 537 -3.68 1.32 17.26
C SER A 537 -3.10 2.37 16.33
N PHE A 538 -1.88 2.81 16.61
CA PHE A 538 -1.13 3.76 15.80
C PHE A 538 0.16 3.12 15.30
N VAL A 539 0.55 3.45 14.08
CA VAL A 539 1.88 3.14 13.56
C VAL A 539 2.87 4.19 14.11
N LYS A 540 3.98 3.71 14.64
CA LYS A 540 5.05 4.60 15.10
C LYS A 540 5.58 5.42 13.91
N PHE A 541 5.56 6.72 14.03
CA PHE A 541 6.13 7.65 13.06
C PHE A 541 7.49 8.12 13.59
N SER A 542 8.57 7.88 12.84
CA SER A 542 9.96 8.13 13.27
C SER A 542 10.90 8.16 12.08
N ILE A 543 12.15 8.60 12.30
CA ILE A 543 13.23 8.57 11.30
C ILE A 543 14.34 7.58 11.65
N ILE A 544 14.36 7.10 12.88
CA ILE A 544 15.29 6.09 13.37
C ILE A 544 14.57 5.01 14.16
#